data_8afd76d20229b717ff87985be95d4bee
#
_entry.id   8afd76d20229b717ff87985be95d4bee
#
_cell.length_a   1.000
_cell.length_b   1.000
_cell.length_c   1.000
_cell.angle_alpha   90.00
_cell.angle_beta   90.00
_cell.angle_gamma   90.00
#
_symmetry.space_group_name_H-M   'P 1'
#
loop_
_entity.id
_entity.type
_entity.pdbx_description
1 polymer ?
#
loop_
_entity_poly.entity_id
_entity_poly.type
_entity_poly.pdbx_seq_one_letter_code
_entity_poly.pdbx_strand_id
1 'polypeptide(L)'
;MALVAANRIFLAGELAFGDQSRADLLAVAATMGLILDGLSQVDVETRESEIVQLRGERGRGVSSSLSDDDAKSARWAAKAIRTIESVKTVVLYHDGKTILREGVLGLSRDVDANSPTFSSALRVSVETYAPDLQAVPARVDFGCLPKNAQAALIQPFPGGCVAVACDRKRALSPRDVAKIRVVARRLGERLS
;
A
#
# COMPACT_ATOMS: atom_id res chain seq x y z
N MET A 1 -36.84 -13.79 -4.10
CA MET A 1 -37.14 -14.48 -2.83
C MET A 1 -38.54 -14.23 -2.33
N ALA A 2 -39.03 -13.00 -2.22
CA ALA A 2 -40.40 -12.71 -1.76
C ALA A 2 -41.50 -13.36 -2.62
N LEU A 3 -41.37 -13.39 -3.96
CA LEU A 3 -42.32 -14.02 -4.88
C LEU A 3 -42.44 -15.55 -4.73
N VAL A 4 -41.34 -16.24 -4.47
CA VAL A 4 -41.33 -17.71 -4.25
C VAL A 4 -41.95 -18.04 -2.91
N ALA A 5 -41.73 -17.24 -1.88
CA ALA A 5 -42.39 -17.37 -0.59
C ALA A 5 -43.91 -17.09 -0.66
N ALA A 6 -44.31 -16.05 -1.42
CA ALA A 6 -45.72 -15.71 -1.65
C ALA A 6 -46.43 -16.84 -2.41
N ASN A 7 -45.83 -17.42 -3.44
CA ASN A 7 -46.39 -18.55 -4.19
C ASN A 7 -46.63 -19.78 -3.29
N ARG A 8 -45.71 -20.02 -2.34
CA ARG A 8 -45.82 -21.13 -1.41
C ARG A 8 -46.95 -20.96 -0.39
N ILE A 9 -47.22 -19.74 0.02
CA ILE A 9 -48.24 -19.43 1.02
C ILE A 9 -49.67 -19.42 0.39
N PHE A 10 -49.80 -18.96 -0.87
CA PHE A 10 -51.09 -18.73 -1.48
C PHE A 10 -51.56 -19.79 -2.47
N LEU A 11 -50.66 -20.62 -3.07
CA LEU A 11 -50.98 -21.53 -4.17
C LEU A 11 -50.76 -23.02 -3.90
N ALA A 12 -50.08 -23.39 -2.82
CA ALA A 12 -49.78 -24.79 -2.51
C ALA A 12 -50.92 -25.43 -1.72
N GLY A 13 -51.77 -26.18 -2.39
CA GLY A 13 -52.67 -27.15 -1.76
C GLY A 13 -51.85 -28.32 -1.20
N GLU A 14 -52.38 -29.03 -0.20
CA GLU A 14 -51.69 -30.00 0.67
C GLU A 14 -50.97 -31.22 0.04
N LEU A 15 -50.98 -31.37 -1.30
CA LEU A 15 -50.57 -32.61 -1.99
C LEU A 15 -49.25 -32.53 -2.78
N ALA A 16 -48.51 -31.45 -2.73
CA ALA A 16 -47.34 -31.26 -3.61
C ALA A 16 -45.96 -31.03 -2.91
N PHE A 17 -45.83 -31.44 -1.66
CA PHE A 17 -44.61 -31.16 -0.88
C PHE A 17 -43.29 -31.70 -1.46
N GLY A 18 -43.31 -32.83 -2.20
CA GLY A 18 -42.11 -33.45 -2.74
C GLY A 18 -41.54 -32.74 -3.98
N ASP A 19 -42.39 -32.54 -4.98
CA ASP A 19 -41.97 -32.02 -6.29
C ASP A 19 -41.84 -30.50 -6.27
N GLN A 20 -42.67 -29.80 -5.51
CA GLN A 20 -42.58 -28.34 -5.34
C GLN A 20 -41.36 -27.94 -4.53
N SER A 21 -40.96 -28.76 -3.53
CA SER A 21 -39.74 -28.53 -2.76
C SER A 21 -38.50 -28.65 -3.63
N ARG A 22 -38.45 -29.57 -4.59
CA ARG A 22 -37.38 -29.73 -5.57
C ARG A 22 -37.30 -28.56 -6.54
N ALA A 23 -38.45 -28.10 -7.04
CA ALA A 23 -38.53 -26.94 -7.92
C ALA A 23 -38.06 -25.65 -7.22
N ASP A 24 -38.45 -25.45 -5.96
CA ASP A 24 -38.06 -24.32 -5.15
C ASP A 24 -36.54 -24.34 -4.91
N LEU A 25 -35.94 -25.51 -4.66
CA LEU A 25 -34.53 -25.69 -4.43
C LEU A 25 -33.70 -25.39 -5.69
N LEU A 26 -34.17 -25.85 -6.85
CA LEU A 26 -33.58 -25.52 -8.14
C LEU A 26 -33.71 -24.01 -8.46
N ALA A 27 -34.85 -23.38 -8.17
CA ALA A 27 -35.02 -21.96 -8.38
C ALA A 27 -34.06 -21.13 -7.49
N VAL A 28 -33.87 -21.54 -6.23
CA VAL A 28 -32.92 -20.88 -5.33
C VAL A 28 -31.48 -21.07 -5.82
N ALA A 29 -31.11 -22.29 -6.23
CA ALA A 29 -29.78 -22.57 -6.76
C ALA A 29 -29.49 -21.78 -8.05
N ALA A 30 -30.45 -21.72 -8.98
CA ALA A 30 -30.35 -20.94 -10.21
C ALA A 30 -30.20 -19.45 -9.92
N THR A 31 -31.01 -18.90 -8.99
CA THR A 31 -30.92 -17.50 -8.59
C THR A 31 -29.58 -17.17 -7.96
N MET A 32 -29.08 -18.06 -7.11
CA MET A 32 -27.76 -17.88 -6.46
C MET A 32 -26.62 -17.96 -7.49
N GLY A 33 -26.74 -18.86 -8.47
CA GLY A 33 -25.81 -18.94 -9.61
C GLY A 33 -25.79 -17.65 -10.43
N LEU A 34 -26.95 -17.09 -10.78
CA LEU A 34 -27.06 -15.84 -11.52
C LEU A 34 -26.52 -14.63 -10.73
N ILE A 35 -26.72 -14.60 -9.40
CA ILE A 35 -26.16 -13.54 -8.55
C ILE A 35 -24.63 -13.66 -8.53
N LEU A 36 -24.08 -14.86 -8.38
CA LEU A 36 -22.62 -15.08 -8.38
C LEU A 36 -22.00 -14.76 -9.74
N ASP A 37 -22.67 -15.15 -10.84
CA ASP A 37 -22.21 -14.80 -12.17
C ASP A 37 -22.27 -13.28 -12.41
N GLY A 38 -23.37 -12.62 -12.01
CA GLY A 38 -23.48 -11.16 -12.07
C GLY A 38 -22.43 -10.44 -11.23
N LEU A 39 -22.11 -10.94 -10.03
CA LEU A 39 -21.06 -10.39 -9.20
C LEU A 39 -19.67 -10.62 -9.78
N SER A 40 -19.45 -11.74 -10.48
CA SER A 40 -18.16 -12.02 -11.15
C SER A 40 -17.95 -11.15 -12.39
N GLN A 41 -19.04 -10.71 -13.04
CA GLN A 41 -19.01 -9.83 -14.21
C GLN A 41 -19.00 -8.33 -13.82
N VAL A 42 -19.34 -8.00 -12.58
CA VAL A 42 -19.04 -6.67 -12.03
C VAL A 42 -17.52 -6.59 -11.87
N ASP A 43 -16.88 -6.25 -12.98
CA ASP A 43 -15.51 -5.76 -12.96
C ASP A 43 -15.55 -4.50 -12.10
N VAL A 44 -15.19 -4.67 -10.82
CA VAL A 44 -14.91 -3.52 -9.96
C VAL A 44 -13.65 -2.93 -10.59
N GLU A 45 -13.85 -2.14 -11.65
CA GLU A 45 -12.81 -1.23 -12.13
C GLU A 45 -12.37 -0.46 -10.90
N THR A 46 -11.32 -0.95 -10.30
CA THR A 46 -10.58 -0.19 -9.29
C THR A 46 -10.17 1.05 -10.06
N ARG A 47 -10.98 2.12 -9.92
CA ARG A 47 -10.74 3.41 -10.57
C ARG A 47 -9.27 3.68 -10.42
N GLU A 48 -8.51 3.55 -11.52
CA GLU A 48 -7.07 3.72 -11.50
C GLU A 48 -6.80 5.05 -10.85
N SER A 49 -6.08 5.02 -9.75
CA SER A 49 -5.83 6.24 -8.99
C SER A 49 -5.07 7.19 -9.89
N GLU A 50 -5.58 8.40 -10.06
CA GLU A 50 -5.00 9.44 -10.88
C GLU A 50 -3.50 9.61 -10.56
N ILE A 51 -2.67 9.57 -11.61
CA ILE A 51 -1.23 9.78 -11.48
C ILE A 51 -0.98 11.27 -11.32
N VAL A 52 -0.43 11.65 -10.19
CA VAL A 52 -0.13 13.04 -9.85
C VAL A 52 1.35 13.30 -10.06
N GLN A 53 1.68 14.35 -10.83
CA GLN A 53 3.06 14.79 -10.92
C GLN A 53 3.53 15.36 -9.57
N LEU A 54 4.50 14.71 -8.95
CA LEU A 54 5.03 15.16 -7.67
C LEU A 54 5.79 16.49 -7.84
N ARG A 55 5.54 17.41 -6.89
CA ARG A 55 6.16 18.72 -6.85
C ARG A 55 7.40 18.69 -5.97
N GLY A 56 8.54 19.06 -6.51
CA GLY A 56 9.81 19.11 -5.82
C GLY A 56 10.97 19.07 -6.80
N GLU A 57 12.15 19.26 -6.29
CA GLU A 57 13.38 19.19 -7.05
C GLU A 57 13.80 17.71 -7.23
N ARG A 58 14.11 17.34 -8.46
CA ARG A 58 14.65 15.98 -8.72
C ARG A 58 16.13 15.96 -8.36
N GLY A 59 16.49 15.03 -7.50
CA GLY A 59 17.87 14.94 -7.06
C GLY A 59 18.24 13.58 -6.47
N ARG A 60 19.51 13.44 -6.24
CA ARG A 60 20.10 12.34 -5.47
C ARG A 60 21.10 12.93 -4.49
N GLY A 61 20.92 12.65 -3.22
CA GLY A 61 21.82 12.99 -2.15
C GLY A 61 22.24 11.72 -1.41
N VAL A 62 23.53 11.53 -1.22
CA VAL A 62 24.11 10.48 -0.36
C VAL A 62 24.91 11.19 0.71
N SER A 63 24.78 10.75 1.96
CA SER A 63 25.56 11.32 3.06
C SER A 63 27.04 11.06 2.85
N SER A 64 27.87 12.09 3.04
CA SER A 64 29.32 11.98 2.98
C SER A 64 29.92 11.20 4.16
N SER A 65 29.12 10.90 5.18
CA SER A 65 29.56 10.15 6.36
C SER A 65 29.52 8.63 6.19
N LEU A 66 28.99 8.12 5.05
CA LEU A 66 28.97 6.69 4.77
C LEU A 66 30.29 6.19 4.21
N SER A 67 30.61 4.94 4.52
CA SER A 67 31.67 4.22 3.80
C SER A 67 31.26 4.01 2.32
N ASP A 68 32.25 3.79 1.46
CA ASP A 68 31.98 3.54 0.04
C ASP A 68 31.09 2.31 -0.19
N ASP A 69 31.24 1.28 0.63
CA ASP A 69 30.49 0.05 0.51
C ASP A 69 29.04 0.20 1.03
N ASP A 70 28.85 0.95 2.11
CA ASP A 70 27.52 1.30 2.60
C ASP A 70 26.79 2.20 1.61
N ALA A 71 27.50 3.16 1.01
CA ALA A 71 26.95 4.01 -0.03
C ALA A 71 26.53 3.21 -1.28
N LYS A 72 27.31 2.17 -1.67
CA LYS A 72 26.91 1.25 -2.74
C LYS A 72 25.65 0.46 -2.36
N SER A 73 25.59 -0.05 -1.12
CA SER A 73 24.44 -0.80 -0.60
C SER A 73 23.18 0.05 -0.55
N ALA A 74 23.30 1.30 -0.08
CA ALA A 74 22.20 2.26 -0.06
C ALA A 74 21.68 2.59 -1.47
N ARG A 75 22.58 2.85 -2.42
CA ARG A 75 22.22 3.09 -3.83
C ARG A 75 21.55 1.87 -4.47
N TRP A 76 22.06 0.67 -4.19
CA TRP A 76 21.44 -0.55 -4.66
C TRP A 76 19.99 -0.69 -4.14
N ALA A 77 19.79 -0.49 -2.84
CA ALA A 77 18.46 -0.56 -2.24
C ALA A 77 17.49 0.46 -2.85
N ALA A 78 17.92 1.73 -2.98
CA ALA A 78 17.11 2.77 -3.60
C ALA A 78 16.75 2.42 -5.05
N LYS A 79 17.72 1.93 -5.84
CA LYS A 79 17.48 1.49 -7.22
C LYS A 79 16.50 0.33 -7.29
N ALA A 80 16.63 -0.67 -6.41
CA ALA A 80 15.74 -1.82 -6.35
C ALA A 80 14.29 -1.43 -6.01
N ILE A 81 14.10 -0.50 -5.06
CA ILE A 81 12.78 0.00 -4.68
C ILE A 81 12.17 0.83 -5.81
N ARG A 82 12.96 1.64 -6.51
CA ARG A 82 12.49 2.46 -7.63
C ARG A 82 12.14 1.68 -8.89
N THR A 83 12.36 0.37 -8.94
CA THR A 83 11.78 -0.48 -10.00
C THR A 83 10.26 -0.58 -9.90
N ILE A 84 9.67 -0.23 -8.75
CA ILE A 84 8.23 -0.10 -8.58
C ILE A 84 7.81 1.21 -9.23
N GLU A 85 7.01 1.13 -10.29
CA GLU A 85 6.67 2.28 -11.15
C GLU A 85 6.06 3.46 -10.39
N SER A 86 5.21 3.18 -9.40
CA SER A 86 4.53 4.20 -8.60
C SER A 86 5.45 4.92 -7.61
N VAL A 87 6.61 4.35 -7.28
CA VAL A 87 7.57 4.95 -6.35
C VAL A 87 8.41 6.01 -7.04
N LYS A 88 8.28 7.25 -6.60
CA LYS A 88 8.99 8.42 -7.17
C LYS A 88 10.07 8.97 -6.25
N THR A 89 10.00 8.64 -4.96
CA THR A 89 10.98 9.10 -3.96
C THR A 89 11.32 7.97 -3.02
N VAL A 90 12.59 7.84 -2.71
CA VAL A 90 13.12 6.93 -1.70
C VAL A 90 14.03 7.71 -0.77
N VAL A 91 13.80 7.59 0.53
CA VAL A 91 14.62 8.17 1.59
C VAL A 91 15.05 7.06 2.53
N LEU A 92 16.34 6.95 2.77
CA LEU A 92 16.92 5.98 3.69
C LEU A 92 17.44 6.71 4.93
N TYR A 93 17.01 6.24 6.08
CA TYR A 93 17.42 6.75 7.39
C TYR A 93 18.09 5.62 8.18
N HIS A 94 19.27 5.88 8.76
CA HIS A 94 20.02 4.93 9.56
C HIS A 94 20.89 5.66 10.59
N ASP A 95 20.98 5.10 11.80
CA ASP A 95 21.80 5.63 12.90
C ASP A 95 21.63 7.14 13.15
N GLY A 96 20.39 7.59 13.23
CA GLY A 96 20.09 8.99 13.54
C GLY A 96 20.26 9.95 12.37
N LYS A 97 20.57 9.48 11.15
CA LYS A 97 20.87 10.32 9.99
C LYS A 97 20.15 9.85 8.73
N THR A 98 19.80 10.80 7.87
CA THR A 98 19.35 10.50 6.51
C THR A 98 20.57 10.17 5.65
N ILE A 99 20.72 8.90 5.27
CA ILE A 99 21.90 8.40 4.55
C ILE A 99 21.77 8.51 3.04
N LEU A 100 20.55 8.44 2.50
CA LEU A 100 20.30 8.60 1.07
C LEU A 100 18.92 9.19 0.82
N ARG A 101 18.85 10.05 -0.20
CA ARG A 101 17.61 10.58 -0.76
C ARG A 101 17.70 10.51 -2.27
N GLU A 102 16.69 9.94 -2.91
CA GLU A 102 16.66 9.81 -4.36
C GLU A 102 15.25 10.00 -4.92
N GLY A 103 15.12 10.77 -5.98
CA GLY A 103 13.86 11.02 -6.68
C GLY A 103 13.39 12.45 -6.57
N VAL A 104 12.08 12.68 -6.38
CA VAL A 104 11.52 14.00 -6.13
C VAL A 104 11.66 14.32 -4.65
N LEU A 105 12.43 15.33 -4.31
CA LEU A 105 12.80 15.62 -2.92
C LEU A 105 11.73 16.49 -2.23
N GLY A 106 11.49 16.20 -0.96
CA GLY A 106 10.68 17.03 -0.08
C GLY A 106 11.44 18.29 0.39
N LEU A 107 10.76 19.14 1.14
CA LEU A 107 11.32 20.39 1.66
C LEU A 107 12.36 20.12 2.76
N SER A 108 12.08 19.19 3.65
CA SER A 108 13.02 18.79 4.68
C SER A 108 14.12 17.92 4.08
N ARG A 109 15.37 18.19 4.48
CA ARG A 109 16.51 17.35 4.08
C ARG A 109 16.55 16.06 4.85
N ASP A 110 16.14 16.10 6.12
CA ASP A 110 16.28 14.98 7.03
C ASP A 110 14.91 14.41 7.42
N VAL A 111 14.92 13.13 7.76
CA VAL A 111 13.79 12.45 8.39
C VAL A 111 13.70 12.96 9.82
N ASP A 112 12.53 13.42 10.23
CA ASP A 112 12.25 13.72 11.63
C ASP A 112 11.89 12.43 12.38
N ALA A 113 12.91 11.77 12.92
CA ALA A 113 12.76 10.54 13.68
C ALA A 113 11.96 10.72 14.99
N ASN A 114 11.83 11.96 15.49
CA ASN A 114 11.04 12.27 16.69
C ASN A 114 9.56 12.48 16.38
N SER A 115 9.19 12.64 15.11
CA SER A 115 7.77 12.74 14.77
C SER A 115 7.00 11.48 15.17
N PRO A 116 5.73 11.58 15.56
CA PRO A 116 4.95 10.45 16.06
C PRO A 116 4.95 9.24 15.12
N THR A 117 4.85 9.49 13.82
CA THR A 117 4.79 8.44 12.80
C THR A 117 6.10 7.69 12.65
N PHE A 118 7.24 8.41 12.52
CA PHE A 118 8.55 7.77 12.38
C PHE A 118 9.01 7.13 13.69
N SER A 119 8.85 7.80 14.82
CA SER A 119 9.24 7.25 16.12
C SER A 119 8.46 5.97 16.45
N SER A 120 7.17 5.91 16.13
CA SER A 120 6.36 4.71 16.31
C SER A 120 6.86 3.57 15.41
N ALA A 121 7.07 3.83 14.12
CA ALA A 121 7.56 2.83 13.18
C ALA A 121 8.92 2.27 13.57
N LEU A 122 9.85 3.12 13.99
CA LEU A 122 11.20 2.73 14.42
C LEU A 122 11.18 1.92 15.73
N ARG A 123 10.39 2.35 16.73
CA ARG A 123 10.33 1.71 18.04
C ARG A 123 9.62 0.36 18.01
N VAL A 124 8.51 0.26 17.28
CA VAL A 124 7.70 -0.96 17.20
C VAL A 124 8.19 -1.90 16.09
N SER A 125 9.05 -1.41 15.20
CA SER A 125 9.54 -2.14 14.02
C SER A 125 8.41 -2.67 13.13
N VAL A 126 7.31 -1.91 13.03
CA VAL A 126 6.15 -2.24 12.21
C VAL A 126 6.08 -1.28 11.03
N GLU A 127 5.84 -1.84 9.84
CA GLU A 127 5.61 -1.04 8.65
C GLU A 127 4.37 -0.14 8.81
N THR A 128 4.49 1.08 8.32
CA THR A 128 3.40 2.05 8.33
C THR A 128 3.10 2.47 6.90
N TYR A 129 1.94 2.06 6.38
CA TYR A 129 1.49 2.42 5.04
C TYR A 129 0.32 3.39 5.08
N ALA A 130 0.48 4.54 4.46
CA ALA A 130 -0.56 5.54 4.25
C ALA A 130 -1.02 5.47 2.77
N PRO A 131 -2.12 4.78 2.46
CA PRO A 131 -2.61 4.60 1.08
C PRO A 131 -3.15 5.90 0.46
N ASP A 132 -3.57 6.85 1.27
CA ASP A 132 -3.94 8.21 0.88
C ASP A 132 -3.30 9.19 1.87
N LEU A 133 -2.08 9.62 1.56
CA LEU A 133 -1.33 10.52 2.43
C LEU A 133 -1.98 11.90 2.57
N GLN A 134 -2.75 12.33 1.57
CA GLN A 134 -3.42 13.63 1.60
C GLN A 134 -4.60 13.66 2.57
N ALA A 135 -5.19 12.51 2.86
CA ALA A 135 -6.30 12.37 3.81
C ALA A 135 -5.83 12.18 5.26
N VAL A 136 -4.53 11.89 5.48
CA VAL A 136 -3.99 11.60 6.82
C VAL A 136 -3.51 12.89 7.50
N PRO A 137 -3.99 13.22 8.72
CA PRO A 137 -3.50 14.38 9.48
C PRO A 137 -2.00 14.34 9.74
N ALA A 138 -1.44 13.15 9.95
CA ALA A 138 -0.01 12.92 10.18
C ALA A 138 0.90 13.17 8.95
N ARG A 139 0.35 13.63 7.81
CA ARG A 139 1.17 13.95 6.63
C ARG A 139 2.28 14.97 6.91
N VAL A 140 2.13 15.78 7.95
CA VAL A 140 3.15 16.76 8.37
C VAL A 140 4.45 16.09 8.82
N ASP A 141 4.38 14.85 9.31
CA ASP A 141 5.52 14.05 9.74
C ASP A 141 6.40 13.63 8.53
N PHE A 142 5.81 13.62 7.34
CA PHE A 142 6.48 13.22 6.10
C PHE A 142 7.17 14.39 5.37
N GLY A 143 7.69 15.37 6.12
CA GLY A 143 8.35 16.55 5.54
C GLY A 143 9.55 16.24 4.64
N CYS A 144 10.18 15.09 4.80
CA CYS A 144 11.26 14.59 3.94
C CYS A 144 10.76 14.13 2.55
N LEU A 145 9.46 13.88 2.38
CA LEU A 145 8.80 13.48 1.13
C LEU A 145 8.14 14.68 0.45
N PRO A 146 7.83 14.59 -0.86
CA PRO A 146 7.12 15.66 -1.58
C PRO A 146 5.76 15.98 -0.94
N LYS A 147 5.42 17.27 -0.81
CA LYS A 147 4.16 17.71 -0.17
C LYS A 147 2.90 17.15 -0.80
N ASN A 148 2.93 16.87 -2.11
CA ASN A 148 1.79 16.33 -2.85
C ASN A 148 1.92 14.83 -3.13
N ALA A 149 2.77 14.11 -2.38
CA ALA A 149 2.81 12.65 -2.43
C ALA A 149 1.43 12.07 -2.13
N GLN A 150 0.99 11.09 -2.93
CA GLN A 150 -0.35 10.55 -2.83
C GLN A 150 -0.43 9.37 -1.85
N ALA A 151 0.62 8.56 -1.81
CA ALA A 151 0.75 7.50 -0.81
C ALA A 151 2.19 7.46 -0.28
N ALA A 152 2.38 6.96 0.93
CA ALA A 152 3.69 6.81 1.55
C ALA A 152 3.77 5.51 2.34
N LEU A 153 4.97 4.92 2.38
CA LEU A 153 5.28 3.75 3.20
C LEU A 153 6.55 4.04 4.00
N ILE A 154 6.52 3.72 5.28
CA ILE A 154 7.70 3.62 6.14
C ILE A 154 7.93 2.14 6.43
N GLN A 155 9.05 1.61 5.98
CA GLN A 155 9.47 0.24 6.23
C GLN A 155 10.69 0.27 7.16
N PRO A 156 10.54 -0.12 8.43
CA PRO A 156 11.66 -0.20 9.37
C PRO A 156 12.57 -1.39 9.04
N PHE A 157 13.84 -1.25 9.43
CA PHE A 157 14.85 -2.29 9.47
C PHE A 157 15.78 -2.04 10.68
N PRO A 158 16.63 -2.98 11.10
CA PRO A 158 17.54 -2.78 12.21
C PRO A 158 18.39 -1.50 12.07
N GLY A 159 18.29 -0.60 13.05
CA GLY A 159 19.02 0.68 13.04
C GLY A 159 18.43 1.78 12.17
N GLY A 160 17.30 1.54 11.42
CA GLY A 160 16.76 2.57 10.55
C GLY A 160 15.43 2.27 9.88
N CYS A 161 15.13 3.05 8.84
CA CYS A 161 13.95 2.83 8.03
C CYS A 161 14.13 3.30 6.57
N VAL A 162 13.31 2.76 5.70
CA VAL A 162 13.09 3.22 4.33
C VAL A 162 11.76 3.96 4.29
N ALA A 163 11.75 5.21 3.84
CA ALA A 163 10.53 5.93 3.53
C ALA A 163 10.40 6.09 2.01
N VAL A 164 9.23 5.78 1.47
CA VAL A 164 8.94 5.93 0.04
C VAL A 164 7.73 6.81 -0.17
N ALA A 165 7.72 7.57 -1.26
CA ALA A 165 6.57 8.33 -1.71
C ALA A 165 6.14 7.91 -3.11
N CYS A 166 4.82 7.84 -3.30
CA CYS A 166 4.19 7.41 -4.54
C CYS A 166 3.39 8.52 -5.20
N ASP A 167 3.24 8.42 -6.53
CA ASP A 167 2.55 9.39 -7.39
C ASP A 167 1.03 9.19 -7.45
N ARG A 168 0.51 8.10 -6.91
CA ARG A 168 -0.93 7.78 -6.90
C ARG A 168 -1.36 7.23 -5.55
N LYS A 169 -2.65 7.32 -5.26
CA LYS A 169 -3.26 6.71 -4.06
C LYS A 169 -3.27 5.19 -4.19
N ARG A 170 -3.19 4.48 -3.06
CA ARG A 170 -3.17 3.00 -3.01
C ARG A 170 -2.15 2.37 -3.96
N ALA A 171 -1.03 3.07 -4.15
CA ALA A 171 -0.03 2.80 -5.16
C ALA A 171 0.75 1.50 -4.98
N LEU A 172 0.82 0.98 -3.77
CA LEU A 172 1.61 -0.20 -3.45
C LEU A 172 0.71 -1.41 -3.23
N SER A 173 0.91 -2.43 -4.06
CA SER A 173 0.31 -3.74 -3.85
C SER A 173 0.97 -4.48 -2.67
N PRO A 174 0.33 -5.51 -2.10
CA PRO A 174 0.96 -6.36 -1.08
C PRO A 174 2.30 -6.96 -1.53
N ARG A 175 2.45 -7.22 -2.83
CA ARG A 175 3.71 -7.72 -3.43
C ARG A 175 4.80 -6.64 -3.43
N ASP A 176 4.44 -5.39 -3.70
CA ASP A 176 5.39 -4.28 -3.70
C ASP A 176 5.86 -3.97 -2.28
N VAL A 177 4.96 -3.97 -1.31
CA VAL A 177 5.31 -3.84 0.11
C VAL A 177 6.25 -4.97 0.54
N ALA A 178 5.96 -6.22 0.15
CA ALA A 178 6.84 -7.35 0.44
C ALA A 178 8.24 -7.19 -0.19
N LYS A 179 8.33 -6.69 -1.43
CA LYS A 179 9.62 -6.38 -2.09
C LYS A 179 10.40 -5.33 -1.30
N ILE A 180 9.75 -4.22 -0.91
CA ILE A 180 10.38 -3.15 -0.12
C ILE A 180 10.88 -3.70 1.20
N ARG A 181 10.10 -4.54 1.89
CA ARG A 181 10.48 -5.20 3.15
C ARG A 181 11.73 -6.05 3.00
N VAL A 182 11.81 -6.87 1.95
CA VAL A 182 12.99 -7.72 1.67
C VAL A 182 14.23 -6.87 1.40
N VAL A 183 14.09 -5.82 0.59
CA VAL A 183 15.21 -4.91 0.28
C VAL A 183 15.67 -4.17 1.53
N ALA A 184 14.74 -3.66 2.35
CA ALA A 184 15.02 -2.95 3.60
C ALA A 184 15.77 -3.86 4.60
N ARG A 185 15.29 -5.10 4.80
CA ARG A 185 15.97 -6.07 5.66
C ARG A 185 17.38 -6.34 5.19
N ARG A 186 17.57 -6.61 3.90
CA ARG A 186 18.90 -6.88 3.33
C ARG A 186 19.84 -5.67 3.41
N LEU A 187 19.28 -4.47 3.35
CA LEU A 187 20.05 -3.25 3.59
C LEU A 187 20.50 -3.18 5.05
N GLY A 188 19.57 -3.42 6.01
CA GLY A 188 19.92 -3.43 7.43
C GLY A 188 21.02 -4.43 7.78
N GLU A 189 20.98 -5.65 7.21
CA GLU A 189 22.02 -6.69 7.39
C GLU A 189 23.40 -6.27 6.84
N ARG A 190 23.47 -5.28 5.96
CA ARG A 190 24.73 -4.78 5.38
C ARG A 190 25.26 -3.53 6.07
N LEU A 191 24.38 -2.77 6.71
CA LEU A 191 24.74 -1.54 7.42
C LEU A 191 25.05 -1.81 8.91
N SER A 192 24.74 -3.01 9.40
CA SER A 192 25.11 -3.48 10.75
C SER A 192 26.53 -4.02 10.75
#